data_42010fb0a3bb0c60f386d199af28ad66
#
_entry.id   42010fb0a3bb0c60f386d199af28ad66
#
_cell.length_a   1.000
_cell.length_b   1.000
_cell.length_c   1.000
_cell.angle_alpha   90.00
_cell.angle_beta   90.00
_cell.angle_gamma   90.00
#
_symmetry.space_group_name_H-M   'P 1'
#
loop_
_entity.id
_entity.type
_entity.pdbx_description
1 polymer ?
#
loop_
_entity_poly.entity_id
_entity_poly.type
_entity_poly.pdbx_seq_one_letter_code
_entity_poly.pdbx_strand_id
1 'polypeptide(L)'
;MTIDDCRRFYAQEIRFTANVRSSALVEAFARVPRDKFLGSGPWEVASADVRGLVASGAMQMSYTPVDDPRDLYHNVLVVLDKAGDINNGQPSALARWTDALDLKPGDRAYHLGCGVGYYTAIMAETVGPAGSVVGIELHPDLATRAKENLSCYPNVTVHAADGAVFDPGACDAMLINAGVTHPSPLWLDRLREGGRLVVPLTMGTTPTLGVGVMTKITRERGGLSAQIVTSLAIYSCKNARDAQREPLLKAAMTSGALMKMKSARRDAHEQTDTCVIHGADVCLSSAEVG
;
A
#
# COMPACT_ATOMS: atom_id res chain seq x y z
N MET A 1 26.43 -3.75 -18.37
CA MET A 1 24.95 -3.89 -18.28
C MET A 1 24.39 -2.47 -18.34
N THR A 2 23.47 -2.19 -19.25
CA THR A 2 22.81 -0.88 -19.35
C THR A 2 21.79 -0.72 -18.22
N ILE A 3 21.36 0.52 -17.94
CA ILE A 3 20.32 0.77 -16.95
C ILE A 3 18.99 0.09 -17.34
N ASP A 4 18.70 -0.02 -18.64
CA ASP A 4 17.54 -0.72 -19.16
C ASP A 4 17.61 -2.23 -18.95
N ASP A 5 18.82 -2.83 -18.99
CA ASP A 5 19.02 -4.24 -18.66
C ASP A 5 18.77 -4.48 -17.16
N CYS A 6 19.27 -3.57 -16.30
CA CYS A 6 19.03 -3.64 -14.86
C CYS A 6 17.53 -3.54 -14.55
N ARG A 7 16.81 -2.62 -15.19
CA ARG A 7 15.37 -2.44 -15.00
C ARG A 7 14.57 -3.68 -15.43
N ARG A 8 14.92 -4.29 -16.57
CA ARG A 8 14.26 -5.53 -17.02
C ARG A 8 14.56 -6.70 -16.07
N PHE A 9 15.79 -6.83 -15.61
CA PHE A 9 16.17 -7.85 -14.63
C PHE A 9 15.40 -7.64 -13.30
N TYR A 10 15.37 -6.41 -12.80
CA TYR A 10 14.62 -6.04 -11.61
C TYR A 10 13.13 -6.38 -11.70
N ALA A 11 12.49 -6.13 -12.84
CA ALA A 11 11.08 -6.50 -13.03
C ALA A 11 10.87 -8.02 -12.91
N GLN A 12 11.81 -8.85 -13.41
CA GLN A 12 11.75 -10.29 -13.24
C GLN A 12 12.07 -10.72 -11.80
N GLU A 13 13.04 -10.09 -11.13
CA GLU A 13 13.30 -10.32 -9.70
C GLU A 13 12.03 -10.06 -8.88
N ILE A 14 11.37 -8.93 -9.11
CA ILE A 14 10.12 -8.57 -8.42
C ILE A 14 9.00 -9.56 -8.74
N ARG A 15 8.88 -10.02 -9.99
CA ARG A 15 7.91 -11.05 -10.34
C ARG A 15 8.03 -12.30 -9.47
N PHE A 16 9.25 -12.78 -9.26
CA PHE A 16 9.50 -14.01 -8.47
C PHE A 16 9.45 -13.75 -6.97
N THR A 17 10.09 -12.69 -6.47
CA THR A 17 10.16 -12.39 -5.03
C THR A 17 8.81 -11.97 -4.45
N ALA A 18 7.95 -11.32 -5.23
CA ALA A 18 6.60 -10.93 -4.83
C ALA A 18 5.50 -11.90 -5.30
N ASN A 19 5.84 -12.92 -6.10
CA ASN A 19 4.88 -13.84 -6.72
C ASN A 19 3.79 -13.08 -7.52
N VAL A 20 4.22 -12.10 -8.34
CA VAL A 20 3.33 -11.29 -9.17
C VAL A 20 2.73 -12.14 -10.30
N ARG A 21 1.41 -12.13 -10.42
CA ARG A 21 0.65 -12.89 -11.44
C ARG A 21 0.33 -12.04 -12.66
N SER A 22 0.15 -10.73 -12.46
CA SER A 22 -0.19 -9.79 -13.53
C SER A 22 1.04 -9.52 -14.42
N SER A 23 1.00 -9.97 -15.68
CA SER A 23 2.03 -9.64 -16.66
C SER A 23 2.11 -8.14 -16.95
N ALA A 24 0.96 -7.46 -16.98
CA ALA A 24 0.90 -6.01 -17.16
C ALA A 24 1.62 -5.26 -16.04
N LEU A 25 1.50 -5.73 -14.79
CA LEU A 25 2.23 -5.15 -13.66
C LEU A 25 3.75 -5.39 -13.79
N VAL A 26 4.18 -6.59 -14.19
CA VAL A 26 5.61 -6.89 -14.43
C VAL A 26 6.16 -5.99 -15.54
N GLU A 27 5.42 -5.81 -16.62
CA GLU A 27 5.80 -4.90 -17.71
C GLU A 27 5.87 -3.43 -17.26
N ALA A 28 4.97 -3.00 -16.37
CA ALA A 28 5.02 -1.66 -15.78
C ALA A 28 6.32 -1.47 -14.97
N PHE A 29 6.73 -2.43 -14.15
CA PHE A 29 8.03 -2.41 -13.47
C PHE A 29 9.22 -2.36 -14.44
N ALA A 30 9.12 -3.00 -15.60
CA ALA A 30 10.17 -2.96 -16.62
C ALA A 30 10.20 -1.63 -17.42
N ARG A 31 9.08 -0.88 -17.46
CA ARG A 31 8.97 0.40 -18.20
C ARG A 31 9.28 1.61 -17.34
N VAL A 32 8.76 1.67 -16.11
CA VAL A 32 8.88 2.84 -15.23
C VAL A 32 10.31 2.99 -14.70
N PRO A 33 11.02 4.08 -15.00
CA PRO A 33 12.41 4.28 -14.60
C PRO A 33 12.50 4.71 -13.13
N ARG A 34 12.75 3.77 -12.22
CA ARG A 34 12.77 3.98 -10.77
C ARG A 34 13.73 5.10 -10.36
N ASP A 35 14.91 5.18 -10.97
CA ASP A 35 15.94 6.19 -10.72
C ASP A 35 15.41 7.61 -10.90
N LYS A 36 14.50 7.85 -11.85
CA LYS A 36 13.94 9.18 -12.12
C LYS A 36 13.02 9.69 -11.00
N PHE A 37 12.47 8.81 -10.20
CA PHE A 37 11.59 9.16 -9.07
C PHE A 37 12.35 9.44 -7.78
N LEU A 38 13.61 9.00 -7.66
CA LEU A 38 14.36 9.02 -6.40
C LEU A 38 15.29 10.22 -6.26
N GLY A 39 15.26 11.15 -7.21
CA GLY A 39 16.12 12.33 -7.21
C GLY A 39 17.56 12.02 -7.63
N SER A 40 18.45 12.99 -7.46
CA SER A 40 19.88 12.83 -7.72
C SER A 40 20.57 12.11 -6.55
N GLY A 41 21.49 11.20 -6.88
CA GLY A 41 22.34 10.55 -5.87
C GLY A 41 23.29 11.51 -5.14
N PRO A 42 24.10 11.04 -4.19
CA PRO A 42 24.13 9.64 -3.76
C PRO A 42 22.86 9.23 -2.97
N TRP A 43 22.54 7.94 -3.00
CA TRP A 43 21.40 7.39 -2.28
C TRP A 43 21.86 6.50 -1.13
N GLU A 44 20.98 6.24 -0.17
CA GLU A 44 21.15 5.22 0.86
C GLU A 44 20.09 4.12 0.62
N VAL A 45 20.56 2.89 0.48
CA VAL A 45 19.70 1.71 0.26
C VAL A 45 19.77 0.76 1.44
N ALA A 46 18.67 0.07 1.71
CA ALA A 46 18.61 -0.96 2.73
C ALA A 46 17.72 -2.12 2.31
N SER A 47 18.07 -3.34 2.74
CA SER A 47 17.14 -4.46 2.71
C SER A 47 16.24 -4.41 3.93
N ALA A 48 14.93 -4.62 3.76
CA ALA A 48 14.02 -4.80 4.88
C ALA A 48 14.28 -6.17 5.52
N ASP A 49 15.34 -6.29 6.31
CA ASP A 49 15.64 -7.50 7.08
C ASP A 49 14.86 -7.46 8.41
N VAL A 50 13.89 -8.35 8.54
CA VAL A 50 13.02 -8.47 9.72
C VAL A 50 13.77 -9.05 10.93
N ARG A 51 14.98 -9.58 10.78
CA ARG A 51 15.74 -10.21 11.86
C ARG A 51 16.11 -9.25 13.00
N GLY A 52 16.35 -7.97 12.66
CA GLY A 52 16.59 -6.93 13.65
C GLY A 52 15.39 -6.60 14.54
N LEU A 53 14.17 -6.80 14.04
CA LEU A 53 12.93 -6.53 14.79
C LEU A 53 12.74 -7.50 15.97
N VAL A 54 13.19 -8.75 15.82
CA VAL A 54 13.01 -9.81 16.83
C VAL A 54 13.99 -9.67 17.98
N ALA A 55 15.19 -9.16 17.75
CA ALA A 55 16.28 -9.12 18.73
C ALA A 55 16.26 -7.87 19.64
N SER A 56 15.77 -6.73 19.14
CA SER A 56 15.89 -5.44 19.86
C SER A 56 14.55 -4.74 20.11
N GLY A 57 13.44 -5.25 19.59
CA GLY A 57 12.14 -4.57 19.63
C GLY A 57 12.08 -3.29 18.77
N ALA A 58 13.17 -2.95 18.08
CA ALA A 58 13.26 -1.85 17.13
C ALA A 58 13.87 -2.36 15.83
N MET A 59 13.30 -1.98 14.70
CA MET A 59 13.82 -2.30 13.38
C MET A 59 15.06 -1.43 13.13
N GLN A 60 16.24 -1.96 13.38
CA GLN A 60 17.48 -1.27 13.06
C GLN A 60 17.86 -1.64 11.62
N MET A 61 17.74 -0.67 10.72
CA MET A 61 18.10 -0.86 9.31
C MET A 61 19.54 -0.44 9.09
N SER A 62 20.31 -1.31 8.42
CA SER A 62 21.64 -0.96 7.92
C SER A 62 21.50 -0.35 6.53
N TYR A 63 22.00 0.87 6.35
CA TYR A 63 21.99 1.57 5.09
C TYR A 63 23.36 1.47 4.41
N THR A 64 23.34 1.23 3.11
CA THR A 64 24.53 1.21 2.24
C THR A 64 24.45 2.42 1.31
N PRO A 65 25.47 3.31 1.29
CA PRO A 65 25.52 4.40 0.33
C PRO A 65 25.83 3.85 -1.07
N VAL A 66 25.10 4.36 -2.08
CA VAL A 66 25.30 4.03 -3.50
C VAL A 66 25.22 5.31 -4.33
N ASP A 67 25.98 5.37 -5.41
CA ASP A 67 26.05 6.50 -6.35
C ASP A 67 25.71 6.10 -7.80
N ASP A 68 25.70 4.81 -8.09
CA ASP A 68 25.30 4.28 -9.39
C ASP A 68 23.78 4.05 -9.42
N PRO A 69 23.03 4.70 -10.33
CA PRO A 69 21.59 4.52 -10.44
C PRO A 69 21.19 3.06 -10.77
N ARG A 70 22.11 2.22 -11.25
CA ARG A 70 21.86 0.79 -11.48
C ARG A 70 21.61 0.04 -10.18
N ASP A 71 22.21 0.48 -9.06
CA ASP A 71 22.03 -0.14 -7.74
C ASP A 71 20.63 0.08 -7.16
N LEU A 72 19.86 1.03 -7.71
CA LEU A 72 18.46 1.24 -7.36
C LEU A 72 17.53 0.15 -7.90
N TYR A 73 17.99 -0.65 -8.88
CA TYR A 73 17.21 -1.71 -9.51
C TYR A 73 17.39 -3.06 -8.83
N HIS A 74 17.22 -3.05 -7.50
CA HIS A 74 17.17 -4.20 -6.62
C HIS A 74 15.94 -4.15 -5.71
N ASN A 75 15.60 -5.25 -5.07
CA ASN A 75 14.52 -5.32 -4.10
C ASN A 75 14.92 -4.69 -2.76
N VAL A 76 15.25 -3.39 -2.77
CA VAL A 76 15.75 -2.62 -1.64
C VAL A 76 14.90 -1.39 -1.37
N LEU A 77 14.86 -0.96 -0.11
CA LEU A 77 14.36 0.36 0.29
C LEU A 77 15.36 1.44 -0.15
N VAL A 78 14.86 2.60 -0.55
CA VAL A 78 15.69 3.78 -0.81
C VAL A 78 15.21 4.90 0.11
N VAL A 79 16.12 5.50 0.86
CA VAL A 79 15.82 6.60 1.78
C VAL A 79 15.42 7.83 0.96
N LEU A 80 14.30 8.45 1.29
CA LEU A 80 13.80 9.69 0.71
C LEU A 80 14.05 10.89 1.62
N ASP A 81 13.90 10.68 2.93
CA ASP A 81 14.19 11.65 3.98
C ASP A 81 14.66 10.90 5.24
N LYS A 82 15.94 11.06 5.57
CA LYS A 82 16.55 10.41 6.73
C LYS A 82 16.07 11.00 8.05
N ALA A 83 15.84 12.30 8.10
CA ALA A 83 15.38 12.99 9.31
C ALA A 83 13.94 12.61 9.66
N GLY A 84 13.11 12.42 8.63
CA GLY A 84 11.73 11.97 8.75
C GLY A 84 11.56 10.45 8.77
N ASP A 85 12.65 9.67 8.67
CA ASP A 85 12.62 8.20 8.55
C ASP A 85 11.71 7.72 7.40
N ILE A 86 11.72 8.43 6.26
CA ILE A 86 10.87 8.14 5.11
C ILE A 86 11.68 7.44 4.01
N ASN A 87 11.14 6.36 3.47
CA ASN A 87 11.70 5.60 2.36
C ASN A 87 10.69 5.33 1.25
N ASN A 88 11.18 4.85 0.12
CA ASN A 88 10.34 4.57 -1.07
C ASN A 88 9.57 3.22 -1.00
N GLY A 89 9.57 2.53 0.13
CA GLY A 89 8.93 1.22 0.27
C GLY A 89 9.72 0.06 -0.36
N GLN A 90 9.50 -1.13 0.18
CA GLN A 90 10.11 -2.37 -0.32
C GLN A 90 9.42 -2.80 -1.63
N PRO A 91 10.14 -2.89 -2.76
CA PRO A 91 9.51 -3.17 -4.05
C PRO A 91 8.68 -4.45 -4.13
N SER A 92 9.16 -5.55 -3.56
CA SER A 92 8.41 -6.81 -3.54
C SER A 92 7.12 -6.73 -2.71
N ALA A 93 7.11 -5.92 -1.64
CA ALA A 93 5.91 -5.70 -0.84
C ALA A 93 4.86 -4.90 -1.63
N LEU A 94 5.27 -3.75 -2.19
CA LEU A 94 4.38 -2.90 -2.99
C LEU A 94 3.87 -3.63 -4.25
N ALA A 95 4.72 -4.41 -4.91
CA ALA A 95 4.32 -5.22 -6.07
C ALA A 95 3.25 -6.25 -5.69
N ARG A 96 3.42 -6.98 -4.58
CA ARG A 96 2.43 -7.94 -4.07
C ARG A 96 1.10 -7.27 -3.74
N TRP A 97 1.13 -6.10 -3.11
CA TRP A 97 -0.07 -5.35 -2.74
C TRP A 97 -0.79 -4.79 -3.97
N THR A 98 -0.04 -4.29 -4.95
CA THR A 98 -0.58 -3.81 -6.22
C THR A 98 -1.15 -4.97 -7.06
N ASP A 99 -0.48 -6.14 -7.09
CA ASP A 99 -0.99 -7.35 -7.76
C ASP A 99 -2.31 -7.84 -7.13
N ALA A 100 -2.45 -7.70 -5.80
CA ALA A 100 -3.69 -8.04 -5.10
C ALA A 100 -4.88 -7.17 -5.51
N LEU A 101 -4.66 -5.94 -6.00
CA LEU A 101 -5.69 -5.08 -6.56
C LEU A 101 -6.27 -5.64 -7.87
N ASP A 102 -5.55 -6.52 -8.57
CA ASP A 102 -5.97 -7.06 -9.86
C ASP A 102 -6.39 -5.96 -10.84
N LEU A 103 -5.51 -4.95 -11.02
CA LEU A 103 -5.77 -3.78 -11.86
C LEU A 103 -6.08 -4.19 -13.31
N LYS A 104 -7.11 -3.56 -13.88
CA LYS A 104 -7.55 -3.79 -15.25
C LYS A 104 -7.33 -2.53 -16.11
N PRO A 105 -7.11 -2.68 -17.41
CA PRO A 105 -7.16 -1.55 -18.33
C PRO A 105 -8.47 -0.76 -18.17
N GLY A 106 -8.35 0.56 -18.01
CA GLY A 106 -9.51 1.44 -17.81
C GLY A 106 -9.94 1.64 -16.36
N ASP A 107 -9.36 0.94 -15.37
CA ASP A 107 -9.67 1.13 -13.95
C ASP A 107 -9.39 2.58 -13.51
N ARG A 108 -10.28 3.10 -12.66
CA ARG A 108 -10.04 4.29 -11.86
C ARG A 108 -9.44 3.87 -10.51
N ALA A 109 -8.18 4.16 -10.32
CA ALA A 109 -7.42 3.76 -9.15
C ALA A 109 -7.13 4.95 -8.21
N TYR A 110 -7.03 4.65 -6.90
CA TYR A 110 -6.65 5.58 -5.85
C TYR A 110 -5.43 5.03 -5.11
N HIS A 111 -4.44 5.90 -4.87
CA HIS A 111 -3.20 5.55 -4.15
C HIS A 111 -2.96 6.54 -3.02
N LEU A 112 -3.26 6.16 -1.79
CA LEU A 112 -2.96 6.94 -0.58
C LEU A 112 -1.55 6.64 -0.10
N GLY A 113 -0.79 7.70 0.22
CA GLY A 113 0.62 7.61 0.59
C GLY A 113 1.50 7.34 -0.63
N CYS A 114 1.30 8.13 -1.68
CA CYS A 114 1.97 7.91 -2.98
C CYS A 114 3.47 8.27 -2.95
N GLY A 115 3.97 8.92 -1.88
CA GLY A 115 5.35 9.31 -1.75
C GLY A 115 5.80 10.20 -2.92
N VAL A 116 6.88 9.80 -3.57
CA VAL A 116 7.41 10.49 -4.77
C VAL A 116 6.78 10.01 -6.09
N GLY A 117 5.74 9.16 -6.04
CA GLY A 117 4.93 8.78 -7.19
C GLY A 117 5.39 7.54 -7.97
N TYR A 118 6.45 6.85 -7.59
CA TYR A 118 6.97 5.69 -8.35
C TYR A 118 5.91 4.59 -8.54
N TYR A 119 5.28 4.13 -7.46
CA TYR A 119 4.24 3.09 -7.56
C TYR A 119 2.94 3.61 -8.17
N THR A 120 2.68 4.91 -8.08
CA THR A 120 1.58 5.57 -8.80
C THR A 120 1.79 5.48 -10.32
N ALA A 121 3.02 5.69 -10.80
CA ALA A 121 3.37 5.50 -12.21
C ALA A 121 3.20 4.05 -12.66
N ILE A 122 3.60 3.08 -11.82
CA ILE A 122 3.39 1.65 -12.09
C ILE A 122 1.90 1.32 -12.19
N MET A 123 1.07 1.86 -11.29
CA MET A 123 -0.39 1.70 -11.38
C MET A 123 -0.93 2.34 -12.67
N ALA A 124 -0.46 3.55 -13.04
CA ALA A 124 -0.89 4.26 -14.24
C ALA A 124 -0.55 3.50 -15.53
N GLU A 125 0.65 2.91 -15.61
CA GLU A 125 1.04 2.03 -16.72
C GLU A 125 0.17 0.77 -16.78
N THR A 126 -0.21 0.23 -15.61
CA THR A 126 -1.00 -1.01 -15.53
C THR A 126 -2.45 -0.77 -15.97
N VAL A 127 -3.08 0.34 -15.55
CA VAL A 127 -4.45 0.68 -15.95
C VAL A 127 -4.52 1.25 -17.37
N GLY A 128 -3.38 1.68 -17.92
CA GLY A 128 -3.27 2.20 -19.27
C GLY A 128 -3.95 3.56 -19.49
N PRO A 129 -3.95 4.07 -20.75
CA PRO A 129 -4.38 5.43 -21.05
C PRO A 129 -5.91 5.65 -20.91
N ALA A 130 -6.70 4.58 -20.90
CA ALA A 130 -8.15 4.66 -20.67
C ALA A 130 -8.51 4.67 -19.18
N GLY A 131 -7.58 4.29 -18.30
CA GLY A 131 -7.72 4.35 -16.85
C GLY A 131 -7.20 5.66 -16.26
N SER A 132 -7.33 5.81 -14.95
CA SER A 132 -6.80 6.98 -14.24
C SER A 132 -6.32 6.61 -12.84
N VAL A 133 -5.36 7.37 -12.32
CA VAL A 133 -4.86 7.21 -10.95
C VAL A 133 -4.89 8.55 -10.21
N VAL A 134 -5.50 8.54 -9.03
CA VAL A 134 -5.43 9.67 -8.09
C VAL A 134 -4.46 9.32 -6.97
N GLY A 135 -3.35 10.03 -6.89
CA GLY A 135 -2.35 9.91 -5.82
C GLY A 135 -2.57 10.96 -4.73
N ILE A 136 -2.49 10.53 -3.47
CA ILE A 136 -2.57 11.43 -2.30
C ILE A 136 -1.30 11.27 -1.48
N GLU A 137 -0.71 12.41 -1.13
CA GLU A 137 0.45 12.46 -0.25
C GLU A 137 0.24 13.56 0.80
N LEU A 138 0.47 13.20 2.07
CA LEU A 138 0.28 14.12 3.19
C LEU A 138 1.45 15.13 3.31
N HIS A 139 2.67 14.71 2.96
CA HIS A 139 3.86 15.55 3.02
C HIS A 139 3.95 16.45 1.78
N PRO A 140 3.84 17.80 1.93
CA PRO A 140 3.77 18.71 0.78
C PRO A 140 4.96 18.60 -0.18
N ASP A 141 6.18 18.40 0.37
CA ASP A 141 7.40 18.31 -0.43
C ASP A 141 7.42 17.02 -1.26
N LEU A 142 6.98 15.89 -0.69
CA LEU A 142 6.85 14.64 -1.44
C LEU A 142 5.74 14.74 -2.49
N ALA A 143 4.61 15.37 -2.16
CA ALA A 143 3.54 15.61 -3.12
C ALA A 143 3.99 16.49 -4.29
N THR A 144 4.82 17.51 -4.04
CA THR A 144 5.42 18.35 -5.09
C THR A 144 6.33 17.52 -5.98
N ARG A 145 7.24 16.74 -5.41
CA ARG A 145 8.10 15.81 -6.16
C ARG A 145 7.30 14.79 -6.96
N ALA A 146 6.22 14.26 -6.38
CA ALA A 146 5.35 13.33 -7.09
C ALA A 146 4.67 13.96 -8.31
N LYS A 147 4.18 15.21 -8.19
CA LYS A 147 3.60 15.98 -9.33
C LYS A 147 4.61 16.17 -10.44
N GLU A 148 5.84 16.56 -10.10
CA GLU A 148 6.92 16.74 -11.06
C GLU A 148 7.28 15.43 -11.76
N ASN A 149 7.52 14.36 -10.99
CA ASN A 149 7.86 13.04 -11.49
C ASN A 149 6.77 12.43 -12.39
N LEU A 150 5.50 12.74 -12.11
CA LEU A 150 4.35 12.19 -12.82
C LEU A 150 3.82 13.11 -13.93
N SER A 151 4.50 14.21 -14.21
CA SER A 151 4.06 15.19 -15.21
C SER A 151 3.90 14.63 -16.64
N CYS A 152 4.60 13.53 -16.96
CA CYS A 152 4.48 12.83 -18.24
C CYS A 152 3.34 11.77 -18.27
N TYR A 153 2.60 11.58 -17.16
CA TYR A 153 1.45 10.67 -17.07
C TYR A 153 0.14 11.46 -17.08
N PRO A 154 -0.50 11.68 -18.26
CA PRO A 154 -1.69 12.53 -18.37
C PRO A 154 -2.92 11.95 -17.65
N ASN A 155 -2.90 10.66 -17.34
CA ASN A 155 -3.94 9.94 -16.62
C ASN A 155 -3.71 9.90 -15.10
N VAL A 156 -2.75 10.68 -14.58
CA VAL A 156 -2.46 10.76 -13.13
C VAL A 156 -2.73 12.15 -12.61
N THR A 157 -3.37 12.23 -11.44
CA THR A 157 -3.53 13.48 -10.67
C THR A 157 -2.99 13.25 -9.26
N VAL A 158 -2.16 14.18 -8.74
CA VAL A 158 -1.62 14.12 -7.38
C VAL A 158 -2.12 15.30 -6.56
N HIS A 159 -2.58 15.01 -5.34
CA HIS A 159 -2.98 16.03 -4.37
C HIS A 159 -2.10 15.97 -3.11
N ALA A 160 -1.65 17.14 -2.65
CA ALA A 160 -1.11 17.30 -1.29
C ALA A 160 -2.30 17.40 -0.34
N ALA A 161 -2.69 16.29 0.30
CA ALA A 161 -3.90 16.22 1.11
C ALA A 161 -3.83 15.08 2.14
N ASP A 162 -4.70 15.15 3.13
CA ASP A 162 -4.94 14.06 4.07
C ASP A 162 -5.86 13.01 3.44
N GLY A 163 -5.32 11.84 3.13
CA GLY A 163 -6.06 10.74 2.53
C GLY A 163 -7.09 10.09 3.45
N ALA A 164 -7.05 10.36 4.76
CA ALA A 164 -8.07 9.87 5.70
C ALA A 164 -9.44 10.51 5.46
N VAL A 165 -9.44 11.76 4.97
CA VAL A 165 -10.66 12.56 4.75
C VAL A 165 -10.87 12.96 3.27
N PHE A 166 -9.89 12.75 2.42
CA PHE A 166 -10.00 13.04 0.98
C PHE A 166 -11.00 12.08 0.33
N ASP A 167 -11.98 12.63 -0.37
CA ASP A 167 -12.96 11.83 -1.14
C ASP A 167 -12.39 11.52 -2.55
N PRO A 168 -12.00 10.28 -2.83
CA PRO A 168 -11.48 9.90 -4.15
C PRO A 168 -12.55 9.81 -5.24
N GLY A 169 -13.84 9.93 -4.87
CA GLY A 169 -14.96 9.56 -5.75
C GLY A 169 -15.01 8.04 -5.99
N ALA A 170 -15.88 7.61 -6.91
CA ALA A 170 -16.05 6.19 -7.20
C ALA A 170 -14.78 5.58 -7.82
N CYS A 171 -14.27 4.50 -7.26
CA CYS A 171 -13.04 3.82 -7.66
C CYS A 171 -13.24 2.32 -7.93
N ASP A 172 -12.46 1.80 -8.87
CA ASP A 172 -12.38 0.37 -9.17
C ASP A 172 -11.29 -0.31 -8.31
N ALA A 173 -10.24 0.44 -7.93
CA ALA A 173 -9.15 -0.06 -7.12
C ALA A 173 -8.59 1.01 -6.19
N MET A 174 -8.27 0.63 -4.95
CA MET A 174 -7.66 1.53 -3.96
C MET A 174 -6.49 0.85 -3.26
N LEU A 175 -5.31 1.46 -3.30
CA LEU A 175 -4.14 1.09 -2.52
C LEU A 175 -3.95 2.09 -1.38
N ILE A 176 -4.02 1.62 -0.15
CA ILE A 176 -3.69 2.41 1.03
C ILE A 176 -2.28 2.02 1.47
N ASN A 177 -1.34 2.92 1.33
CA ASN A 177 0.09 2.68 1.63
C ASN A 177 0.50 3.32 2.96
N ALA A 178 -0.38 3.26 3.96
CA ALA A 178 -0.12 3.69 5.34
C ALA A 178 -1.03 2.92 6.31
N GLY A 179 -0.50 2.50 7.46
CA GLY A 179 -1.16 1.62 8.42
C GLY A 179 -2.33 2.27 9.15
N VAL A 180 -3.47 1.61 9.15
CA VAL A 180 -4.70 2.06 9.80
C VAL A 180 -5.18 1.03 10.83
N THR A 181 -6.10 1.43 11.72
CA THR A 181 -6.73 0.51 12.69
C THR A 181 -7.94 -0.22 12.11
N HIS A 182 -8.56 0.35 11.06
CA HIS A 182 -9.77 -0.17 10.41
C HIS A 182 -9.90 0.41 8.99
N PRO A 183 -10.61 -0.26 8.08
CA PRO A 183 -10.94 0.33 6.78
C PRO A 183 -11.85 1.55 6.97
N SER A 184 -11.55 2.68 6.34
CA SER A 184 -12.41 3.86 6.41
C SER A 184 -13.77 3.59 5.76
N PRO A 185 -14.88 3.97 6.40
CA PRO A 185 -16.21 3.97 5.78
C PRO A 185 -16.23 4.68 4.42
N LEU A 186 -15.57 5.84 4.33
CA LEU A 186 -15.47 6.60 3.09
C LEU A 186 -14.88 5.78 1.94
N TRP A 187 -13.77 5.08 2.18
CA TRP A 187 -13.14 4.27 1.13
C TRP A 187 -14.04 3.12 0.70
N LEU A 188 -14.69 2.44 1.66
CA LEU A 188 -15.62 1.35 1.36
C LEU A 188 -16.81 1.85 0.54
N ASP A 189 -17.37 3.02 0.86
CA ASP A 189 -18.52 3.59 0.14
C ASP A 189 -18.16 4.03 -1.29
N ARG A 190 -16.88 4.32 -1.56
CA ARG A 190 -16.39 4.71 -2.89
C ARG A 190 -15.96 3.54 -3.77
N LEU A 191 -15.92 2.31 -3.27
CA LEU A 191 -15.70 1.14 -4.11
C LEU A 191 -16.90 0.90 -5.02
N ARG A 192 -16.66 0.77 -6.33
CA ARG A 192 -17.65 0.28 -7.29
C ARG A 192 -17.92 -1.20 -7.08
N GLU A 193 -18.99 -1.72 -7.67
CA GLU A 193 -19.23 -3.17 -7.77
C GLU A 193 -18.01 -3.86 -8.43
N GLY A 194 -17.51 -4.91 -7.82
CA GLY A 194 -16.23 -5.54 -8.20
C GLY A 194 -14.99 -4.76 -7.79
N GLY A 195 -15.15 -3.59 -7.16
CA GLY A 195 -14.05 -2.74 -6.70
C GLY A 195 -13.24 -3.38 -5.57
N ARG A 196 -11.93 -3.09 -5.53
CA ARG A 196 -10.97 -3.70 -4.61
C ARG A 196 -10.22 -2.63 -3.83
N LEU A 197 -10.22 -2.79 -2.50
CA LEU A 197 -9.43 -1.99 -1.56
C LEU A 197 -8.34 -2.88 -0.97
N VAL A 198 -7.08 -2.47 -1.09
CA VAL A 198 -5.96 -3.10 -0.39
C VAL A 198 -5.50 -2.13 0.70
N VAL A 199 -5.65 -2.56 1.96
CA VAL A 199 -5.50 -1.70 3.14
C VAL A 199 -4.74 -2.42 4.26
N PRO A 200 -3.71 -1.79 4.88
CA PRO A 200 -2.94 -2.37 5.96
C PRO A 200 -3.62 -2.13 7.31
N LEU A 201 -4.07 -3.19 7.97
CA LEU A 201 -4.56 -3.16 9.34
C LEU A 201 -3.38 -3.37 10.29
N THR A 202 -3.03 -2.36 11.07
CA THR A 202 -1.81 -2.40 11.90
C THR A 202 -2.06 -1.92 13.31
N MET A 203 -1.42 -2.58 14.29
CA MET A 203 -1.21 -2.04 15.63
C MET A 203 0.10 -1.25 15.68
N GLY A 204 0.12 -0.10 16.37
CA GLY A 204 1.31 0.72 16.54
C GLY A 204 2.38 -0.01 17.37
N THR A 205 3.62 0.00 16.89
CA THR A 205 4.81 -0.48 17.64
C THR A 205 5.69 0.68 18.07
N THR A 206 5.72 1.75 17.29
CA THR A 206 6.32 3.05 17.61
C THR A 206 5.33 4.16 17.22
N PRO A 207 5.59 5.44 17.51
CA PRO A 207 4.72 6.54 17.08
C PRO A 207 4.50 6.61 15.56
N THR A 208 5.45 6.11 14.77
CA THR A 208 5.41 6.20 13.30
C THR A 208 5.22 4.87 12.60
N LEU A 209 5.52 3.73 13.24
CA LEU A 209 5.50 2.40 12.63
C LEU A 209 4.45 1.51 13.26
N GLY A 210 3.74 0.74 12.44
CA GLY A 210 2.83 -0.31 12.86
C GLY A 210 3.17 -1.65 12.22
N VAL A 211 2.80 -2.74 12.90
CA VAL A 211 2.87 -4.11 12.38
C VAL A 211 1.48 -4.69 12.28
N GLY A 212 1.25 -5.52 11.27
CA GLY A 212 -0.07 -6.11 11.06
C GLY A 212 -0.19 -6.91 9.78
N VAL A 213 -1.33 -6.78 9.13
CA VAL A 213 -1.65 -7.51 7.91
C VAL A 213 -2.15 -6.56 6.81
N MET A 214 -1.71 -6.83 5.57
CA MET A 214 -2.34 -6.24 4.40
C MET A 214 -3.60 -7.03 4.08
N THR A 215 -4.71 -6.33 3.99
CA THR A 215 -6.04 -6.90 3.75
C THR A 215 -6.55 -6.45 2.40
N LYS A 216 -7.12 -7.36 1.62
CA LYS A 216 -7.91 -7.04 0.43
C LYS A 216 -9.38 -7.13 0.78
N ILE A 217 -10.13 -6.07 0.49
CA ILE A 217 -11.59 -6.02 0.59
C ILE A 217 -12.14 -5.85 -0.83
N THR A 218 -13.11 -6.67 -1.21
CA THR A 218 -13.76 -6.59 -2.52
C THR A 218 -15.25 -6.33 -2.35
N ARG A 219 -15.78 -5.34 -3.08
CA ARG A 219 -17.23 -5.12 -3.12
C ARG A 219 -17.88 -6.13 -4.05
N GLU A 220 -18.76 -6.93 -3.51
CA GLU A 220 -19.54 -7.92 -4.22
C GLU A 220 -21.04 -7.56 -4.11
N ARG A 221 -21.89 -8.18 -4.94
CA ARG A 221 -23.33 -7.91 -4.94
C ARG A 221 -24.01 -8.06 -3.58
N GLY A 222 -23.51 -9.01 -2.76
CA GLY A 222 -24.05 -9.30 -1.43
C GLY A 222 -23.38 -8.52 -0.30
N GLY A 223 -22.29 -7.77 -0.54
CA GLY A 223 -21.55 -7.06 0.51
C GLY A 223 -20.07 -6.88 0.24
N LEU A 224 -19.25 -6.99 1.27
CA LEU A 224 -17.80 -6.77 1.18
C LEU A 224 -17.07 -8.04 1.66
N SER A 225 -16.49 -8.79 0.74
CA SER A 225 -15.58 -9.89 1.10
C SER A 225 -14.23 -9.33 1.56
N ALA A 226 -13.56 -10.05 2.48
CA ALA A 226 -12.27 -9.63 3.02
C ALA A 226 -11.33 -10.83 3.17
N GLN A 227 -10.05 -10.64 2.80
CA GLN A 227 -9.02 -11.66 2.93
C GLN A 227 -7.66 -11.03 3.25
N ILE A 228 -6.81 -11.78 3.95
CA ILE A 228 -5.45 -11.36 4.24
C ILE A 228 -4.56 -11.66 3.03
N VAL A 229 -3.75 -10.66 2.63
CA VAL A 229 -2.78 -10.76 1.54
C VAL A 229 -1.41 -11.17 2.06
N THR A 230 -0.92 -10.51 3.12
CA THR A 230 0.39 -10.78 3.74
C THR A 230 0.51 -10.09 5.09
N SER A 231 1.47 -10.52 5.91
CA SER A 231 1.92 -9.74 7.08
C SER A 231 2.84 -8.61 6.63
N LEU A 232 2.91 -7.53 7.42
CA LEU A 232 3.71 -6.35 7.10
C LEU A 232 4.11 -5.54 8.32
N ALA A 233 5.12 -4.67 8.12
CA ALA A 233 5.38 -3.48 8.91
C ALA A 233 5.32 -2.27 7.98
N ILE A 234 4.65 -1.19 8.39
CA ILE A 234 4.44 0.01 7.56
C ILE A 234 4.27 1.25 8.44
N TYR A 235 4.58 2.42 7.90
CA TYR A 235 4.30 3.69 8.56
C TYR A 235 2.81 3.87 8.82
N SER A 236 2.50 4.46 9.99
CA SER A 236 1.12 4.71 10.41
C SER A 236 0.49 5.85 9.61
N CYS A 237 -0.75 5.66 9.17
CA CYS A 237 -1.56 6.73 8.61
C CYS A 237 -1.94 7.72 9.71
N LYS A 238 -1.50 8.97 9.59
CA LYS A 238 -1.48 9.95 10.67
C LYS A 238 -2.85 10.22 11.29
N ASN A 239 -3.91 10.28 10.47
CA ASN A 239 -5.27 10.68 10.88
C ASN A 239 -6.32 9.58 10.65
N ALA A 240 -5.90 8.33 10.35
CA ALA A 240 -6.78 7.18 10.15
C ALA A 240 -6.57 6.08 11.21
N ARG A 241 -6.14 6.49 12.41
CA ARG A 241 -6.01 5.59 13.56
C ARG A 241 -7.07 5.94 14.60
N ASP A 242 -7.72 4.91 15.13
CA ASP A 242 -8.73 5.00 16.17
C ASP A 242 -8.22 4.34 17.45
N ALA A 243 -8.01 5.14 18.50
CA ALA A 243 -7.49 4.68 19.77
C ALA A 243 -8.42 3.65 20.48
N GLN A 244 -9.72 3.66 20.19
CA GLN A 244 -10.67 2.70 20.76
C GLN A 244 -10.61 1.36 20.03
N ARG A 245 -10.29 1.35 18.73
CA ARG A 245 -10.18 0.13 17.91
C ARG A 245 -8.83 -0.54 17.99
N GLU A 246 -7.79 0.20 18.33
CA GLU A 246 -6.43 -0.35 18.41
C GLU A 246 -6.30 -1.54 19.38
N PRO A 247 -6.87 -1.50 20.61
CA PRO A 247 -6.89 -2.65 21.51
C PRO A 247 -7.63 -3.86 20.94
N LEU A 248 -8.74 -3.62 20.21
CA LEU A 248 -9.52 -4.68 19.57
C LEU A 248 -8.72 -5.36 18.45
N LEU A 249 -8.08 -4.58 17.62
CA LEU A 249 -7.20 -5.10 16.56
C LEU A 249 -6.03 -5.89 17.15
N LYS A 250 -5.39 -5.38 18.21
CA LYS A 250 -4.31 -6.08 18.91
C LYS A 250 -4.79 -7.42 19.47
N ALA A 251 -5.95 -7.46 20.13
CA ALA A 251 -6.54 -8.68 20.66
C ALA A 251 -6.85 -9.69 19.54
N ALA A 252 -7.45 -9.25 18.43
CA ALA A 252 -7.75 -10.09 17.28
C ALA A 252 -6.49 -10.67 16.61
N MET A 253 -5.40 -9.90 16.55
CA MET A 253 -4.10 -10.35 16.04
C MET A 253 -3.48 -11.38 16.98
N THR A 254 -3.43 -11.07 18.27
CA THR A 254 -2.77 -11.94 19.29
C THR A 254 -3.49 -13.29 19.45
N SER A 255 -4.83 -13.30 19.38
CA SER A 255 -5.63 -14.53 19.46
C SER A 255 -5.67 -15.31 18.14
N GLY A 256 -5.19 -14.74 17.05
CA GLY A 256 -5.33 -15.30 15.71
C GLY A 256 -6.74 -15.16 15.10
N ALA A 257 -7.67 -14.49 15.79
CA ALA A 257 -9.03 -14.27 15.27
C ALA A 257 -9.04 -13.50 13.96
N LEU A 258 -8.11 -12.55 13.78
CA LEU A 258 -7.98 -11.78 12.54
C LEU A 258 -7.75 -12.67 11.30
N MET A 259 -7.07 -13.81 11.46
CA MET A 259 -6.84 -14.78 10.37
C MET A 259 -8.11 -15.48 9.90
N LYS A 260 -9.21 -15.39 10.65
CA LYS A 260 -10.51 -15.95 10.29
C LYS A 260 -11.41 -14.97 9.54
N MET A 261 -10.95 -13.73 9.33
CA MET A 261 -11.71 -12.70 8.64
C MET A 261 -12.05 -13.12 7.21
N LYS A 262 -13.32 -12.96 6.84
CA LYS A 262 -13.88 -13.28 5.50
C LYS A 262 -14.70 -12.15 4.90
N SER A 263 -15.21 -11.23 5.73
CA SER A 263 -16.02 -10.11 5.27
C SER A 263 -15.84 -8.85 6.12
N ALA A 264 -16.28 -7.72 5.55
CA ALA A 264 -16.46 -6.45 6.25
C ALA A 264 -17.94 -6.06 6.17
N ARG A 265 -18.57 -5.77 7.31
CA ARG A 265 -19.99 -5.42 7.41
C ARG A 265 -20.16 -3.94 7.69
N ARG A 266 -21.19 -3.36 7.08
CA ARG A 266 -21.57 -1.94 7.20
C ARG A 266 -22.95 -1.75 7.82
N ASP A 267 -23.68 -2.85 8.03
CA ASP A 267 -24.99 -2.85 8.67
C ASP A 267 -24.88 -2.63 10.19
N ALA A 268 -25.87 -1.96 10.76
CA ALA A 268 -25.98 -1.86 12.21
C ALA A 268 -26.42 -3.21 12.78
N HIS A 269 -25.66 -3.76 13.71
CA HIS A 269 -25.93 -5.04 14.37
C HIS A 269 -25.27 -5.08 15.75
N GLU A 270 -25.82 -5.91 16.63
CA GLU A 270 -25.15 -6.25 17.89
C GLU A 270 -23.94 -7.16 17.66
N GLN A 271 -22.97 -7.11 18.57
CA GLN A 271 -21.79 -7.97 18.50
C GLN A 271 -22.23 -9.44 18.59
N THR A 272 -21.74 -10.25 17.64
CA THR A 272 -21.97 -11.71 17.56
C THR A 272 -20.66 -12.46 17.59
N ASP A 273 -20.70 -13.80 17.71
CA ASP A 273 -19.52 -14.68 17.70
C ASP A 273 -18.74 -14.63 16.37
N THR A 274 -19.37 -14.13 15.29
CA THR A 274 -18.71 -13.95 14.00
C THR A 274 -17.96 -12.63 13.89
N CYS A 275 -18.17 -11.67 14.82
CA CYS A 275 -17.47 -10.41 14.81
C CYS A 275 -16.00 -10.60 15.23
N VAL A 276 -15.07 -10.40 14.31
CA VAL A 276 -13.62 -10.44 14.57
C VAL A 276 -13.16 -9.13 15.20
N ILE A 277 -13.60 -8.00 14.64
CA ILE A 277 -13.44 -6.66 15.21
C ILE A 277 -14.77 -5.94 15.02
N HIS A 278 -15.53 -5.80 16.10
CA HIS A 278 -16.83 -5.13 16.07
C HIS A 278 -16.64 -3.60 16.11
N GLY A 279 -17.38 -2.89 15.27
CA GLY A 279 -17.45 -1.44 15.25
C GLY A 279 -18.76 -0.97 14.64
N ALA A 280 -19.26 0.20 15.08
CA ALA A 280 -20.57 0.72 14.70
C ALA A 280 -20.70 1.04 13.19
N ASP A 281 -19.61 1.40 12.54
CA ASP A 281 -19.56 1.81 11.14
C ASP A 281 -18.93 0.76 10.23
N VAL A 282 -18.01 -0.05 10.75
CA VAL A 282 -17.37 -1.17 10.06
C VAL A 282 -17.10 -2.28 11.07
N CYS A 283 -17.61 -3.46 10.81
CA CYS A 283 -17.31 -4.69 11.54
C CYS A 283 -16.56 -5.67 10.62
N LEU A 284 -15.38 -6.14 11.03
CA LEU A 284 -14.71 -7.24 10.36
C LEU A 284 -15.26 -8.55 10.90
N SER A 285 -15.65 -9.46 10.02
CA SER A 285 -16.39 -10.68 10.38
C SER A 285 -15.74 -11.94 9.81
N SER A 286 -15.89 -13.05 10.52
CA SER A 286 -15.53 -14.40 10.06
C SER A 286 -16.64 -15.08 9.24
N ALA A 287 -17.82 -14.47 9.16
CA ALA A 287 -18.88 -14.94 8.27
C ALA A 287 -18.57 -14.58 6.81
N GLU A 288 -18.97 -15.45 5.88
CA GLU A 288 -18.95 -15.16 4.45
C GLU A 288 -19.92 -14.02 4.12
N VAL A 289 -19.75 -13.43 2.95
CA VAL A 289 -20.75 -12.52 2.35
C VAL A 289 -21.97 -13.35 2.00
N GLY A 290 -23.16 -12.92 2.45
CA GLY A 290 -24.43 -13.59 2.25
C GLY A 290 -25.00 -13.40 0.84
#